data_816582b1f07b2b7c912d171b9ae548c0
#
_entry.id   816582b1f07b2b7c912d171b9ae548c0
#
_cell.length_a   1.000
_cell.length_b   1.000
_cell.length_c   1.000
_cell.angle_alpha   90.00
_cell.angle_beta   90.00
_cell.angle_gamma   90.00
#
_symmetry.space_group_name_H-M   'P 1'
#
loop_
_entity.id
_entity.type
_entity.pdbx_description
1 polymer ?
#
loop_
_entity_poly.entity_id
_entity_poly.type
_entity_poly.pdbx_seq_one_letter_code
_entity_poly.pdbx_strand_id
1 'polypeptide(L)'
;TELSSRYHVFAVDCYGHGGSSKDPKKYTARANSDDIVWFINNVVKDQVVVSGHSSGGLIATLVAATAPDMVRGLVIEDAPFFSTEPDRAPKTFAGHGFKDMHDFLGSGEPNFTRYSLEHTYLAHLFGEKNFDNLVRKPALKRLDRRPHEIPRVWYYPPGWKINEIYDLTANMQDGTGSYDLRFGDAFYDYSWFTGFDQVETLRAVTCPSVLLHVGPDAKIGGYYDDNGVLLSAMDDKDSQRVYSLLPKQHRMLIDNVDSGHDIHAEKPDIFIYAVDVLAEKWG
;
A
#
# COMPACT_ATOMS: atom_id res chain seq x y z
N THR A 1 -14.37 0.05 16.08
CA THR A 1 -14.53 -0.61 14.82
C THR A 1 -14.96 -2.05 15.00
N GLU A 2 -15.43 -2.73 13.95
CA GLU A 2 -16.08 -4.03 14.04
C GLU A 2 -15.18 -5.14 14.64
N LEU A 3 -13.93 -5.23 14.20
CA LEU A 3 -12.97 -6.19 14.76
C LEU A 3 -12.70 -5.98 16.26
N SER A 4 -12.68 -4.73 16.74
CA SER A 4 -12.39 -4.43 18.15
C SER A 4 -13.48 -4.90 19.12
N SER A 5 -14.65 -5.33 18.64
CA SER A 5 -15.67 -5.96 19.46
C SER A 5 -15.35 -7.42 19.83
N ARG A 6 -14.44 -8.07 19.08
CA ARG A 6 -14.07 -9.48 19.23
C ARG A 6 -12.59 -9.70 19.50
N TYR A 7 -11.75 -8.80 19.05
CA TYR A 7 -10.28 -8.91 19.11
C TYR A 7 -9.67 -7.68 19.76
N HIS A 8 -8.53 -7.85 20.42
CA HIS A 8 -7.67 -6.74 20.78
C HIS A 8 -6.87 -6.34 19.55
N VAL A 9 -7.17 -5.17 18.97
CA VAL A 9 -6.59 -4.69 17.71
C VAL A 9 -5.51 -3.64 17.99
N PHE A 10 -4.33 -3.85 17.42
CA PHE A 10 -3.24 -2.88 17.41
C PHE A 10 -3.06 -2.36 15.99
N ALA A 11 -3.22 -1.07 15.77
CA ALA A 11 -2.87 -0.40 14.53
C ALA A 11 -1.52 0.28 14.71
N VAL A 12 -0.53 -0.10 13.90
CA VAL A 12 0.85 0.36 14.02
C VAL A 12 1.17 1.33 12.90
N ASP A 13 1.63 2.54 13.25
CA ASP A 13 2.24 3.44 12.28
C ASP A 13 3.66 2.96 11.96
N CYS A 14 3.92 2.60 10.70
CA CYS A 14 5.26 2.28 10.24
C CYS A 14 6.18 3.51 10.27
N TYR A 15 7.50 3.31 10.20
CA TYR A 15 8.43 4.42 10.06
C TYR A 15 8.06 5.32 8.88
N GLY A 16 8.18 6.62 9.06
CA GLY A 16 7.77 7.61 8.06
C GLY A 16 6.28 7.94 8.02
N HIS A 17 5.46 7.24 8.85
CA HIS A 17 4.00 7.43 8.89
C HIS A 17 3.56 7.91 10.28
N GLY A 18 2.43 8.62 10.31
CA GLY A 18 1.72 9.01 11.52
C GLY A 18 2.61 9.56 12.62
N GLY A 19 2.49 9.00 13.81
CA GLY A 19 3.26 9.37 14.99
C GLY A 19 4.65 8.72 15.09
N SER A 20 4.98 7.78 14.20
CA SER A 20 6.25 7.08 14.24
C SER A 20 7.42 7.91 13.70
N SER A 21 8.65 7.50 14.05
CA SER A 21 9.88 8.21 13.70
C SER A 21 10.03 8.39 12.18
N LYS A 22 10.51 9.58 11.81
CA LYS A 22 10.82 9.98 10.43
C LYS A 22 12.33 9.97 10.17
N ASP A 23 12.96 8.84 10.52
CA ASP A 23 14.39 8.58 10.25
C ASP A 23 14.54 7.76 8.95
N PRO A 24 15.08 8.32 7.86
CA PRO A 24 15.26 7.60 6.60
C PRO A 24 16.11 6.34 6.68
N LYS A 25 16.99 6.24 7.66
CA LYS A 25 17.80 5.02 7.89
C LYS A 25 16.96 3.82 8.32
N LYS A 26 15.70 4.08 8.71
CA LYS A 26 14.72 3.07 9.14
C LYS A 26 13.68 2.74 8.05
N TYR A 27 13.75 3.37 6.89
CA TYR A 27 12.78 3.13 5.81
C TYR A 27 13.13 1.87 5.00
N THR A 28 13.16 0.75 5.70
CA THR A 28 13.35 -0.59 5.12
C THR A 28 12.28 -1.55 5.63
N ALA A 29 11.91 -2.56 4.84
CA ALA A 29 11.02 -3.64 5.29
C ALA A 29 11.58 -4.28 6.57
N ARG A 30 12.88 -4.50 6.61
CA ARG A 30 13.57 -5.15 7.73
C ARG A 30 13.44 -4.36 9.04
N ALA A 31 13.73 -3.05 9.02
CA ALA A 31 13.65 -2.23 10.23
C ALA A 31 12.21 -2.17 10.79
N ASN A 32 11.21 -2.04 9.90
CA ASN A 32 9.80 -2.07 10.34
C ASN A 32 9.43 -3.44 10.92
N SER A 33 9.81 -4.54 10.26
CA SER A 33 9.54 -5.89 10.73
C SER A 33 10.20 -6.17 12.09
N ASP A 34 11.47 -5.80 12.29
CA ASP A 34 12.20 -6.05 13.52
C ASP A 34 11.52 -5.35 14.72
N ASP A 35 11.05 -4.11 14.54
CA ASP A 35 10.39 -3.37 15.61
C ASP A 35 8.96 -3.87 15.87
N ILE A 36 8.24 -4.34 14.84
CA ILE A 36 6.94 -4.99 15.03
C ILE A 36 7.12 -6.32 15.78
N VAL A 37 8.12 -7.12 15.45
CA VAL A 37 8.46 -8.35 16.19
C VAL A 37 8.81 -8.02 17.63
N TRP A 38 9.61 -6.96 17.86
CA TRP A 38 9.91 -6.49 19.20
C TRP A 38 8.63 -6.10 19.96
N PHE A 39 7.72 -5.37 19.33
CA PHE A 39 6.43 -4.97 19.91
C PHE A 39 5.57 -6.18 20.28
N ILE A 40 5.47 -7.18 19.41
CA ILE A 40 4.73 -8.41 19.69
C ILE A 40 5.33 -9.10 20.92
N ASN A 41 6.64 -9.29 20.96
CA ASN A 41 7.31 -10.01 22.04
C ASN A 41 7.29 -9.27 23.39
N ASN A 42 7.33 -7.94 23.40
CA ASN A 42 7.53 -7.17 24.63
C ASN A 42 6.27 -6.47 25.13
N VAL A 43 5.35 -6.13 24.23
CA VAL A 43 4.11 -5.40 24.57
C VAL A 43 2.90 -6.32 24.51
N VAL A 44 2.68 -6.99 23.37
CA VAL A 44 1.53 -7.88 23.20
C VAL A 44 1.70 -9.15 24.04
N LYS A 45 2.85 -9.80 23.96
CA LYS A 45 3.24 -11.01 24.72
C LYS A 45 2.32 -12.20 24.51
N ASP A 46 1.71 -12.28 23.35
CA ASP A 46 0.80 -13.35 22.94
C ASP A 46 0.94 -13.59 21.44
N GLN A 47 0.43 -14.72 20.97
CA GLN A 47 0.36 -15.01 19.54
C GLN A 47 -0.66 -14.12 18.86
N VAL A 48 -0.29 -13.58 17.69
CA VAL A 48 -1.09 -12.63 16.94
C VAL A 48 -1.45 -13.13 15.55
N VAL A 49 -2.54 -12.63 15.00
CA VAL A 49 -2.76 -12.56 13.55
C VAL A 49 -2.18 -11.23 13.10
N VAL A 50 -1.24 -11.25 12.16
CA VAL A 50 -0.74 -10.04 11.53
C VAL A 50 -1.45 -9.79 10.21
N SER A 51 -1.75 -8.53 9.93
CA SER A 51 -2.29 -8.12 8.64
C SER A 51 -1.55 -6.91 8.11
N GLY A 52 -1.47 -6.79 6.80
CA GLY A 52 -0.90 -5.62 6.17
C GLY A 52 -1.46 -5.39 4.78
N HIS A 53 -1.71 -4.12 4.48
CA HIS A 53 -2.17 -3.63 3.20
C HIS A 53 -0.99 -3.02 2.43
N SER A 54 -0.93 -3.26 1.12
CA SER A 54 0.10 -2.68 0.25
C SER A 54 1.52 -2.99 0.76
N SER A 55 2.38 -1.98 0.92
CA SER A 55 3.72 -2.16 1.53
C SER A 55 3.67 -2.77 2.94
N GLY A 56 2.60 -2.53 3.69
CA GLY A 56 2.33 -3.18 4.96
C GLY A 56 2.16 -4.68 4.84
N GLY A 57 1.64 -5.18 3.71
CA GLY A 57 1.54 -6.63 3.43
C GLY A 57 2.90 -7.29 3.23
N LEU A 58 3.85 -6.57 2.61
CA LEU A 58 5.24 -7.03 2.52
C LEU A 58 5.88 -7.12 3.91
N ILE A 59 5.67 -6.08 4.76
CA ILE A 59 6.16 -6.05 6.14
C ILE A 59 5.52 -7.16 6.98
N ALA A 60 4.19 -7.33 6.92
CA ALA A 60 3.47 -8.37 7.67
C ALA A 60 3.96 -9.77 7.30
N THR A 61 4.26 -10.01 6.01
CA THR A 61 4.83 -11.27 5.55
C THR A 61 6.22 -11.50 6.14
N LEU A 62 7.06 -10.45 6.20
CA LEU A 62 8.39 -10.55 6.80
C LEU A 62 8.30 -10.79 8.32
N VAL A 63 7.35 -10.17 9.01
CA VAL A 63 7.07 -10.44 10.44
C VAL A 63 6.68 -11.89 10.65
N ALA A 64 5.77 -12.43 9.83
CA ALA A 64 5.35 -13.82 9.92
C ALA A 64 6.50 -14.81 9.64
N ALA A 65 7.38 -14.47 8.70
CA ALA A 65 8.55 -15.28 8.36
C ALA A 65 9.64 -15.27 9.45
N THR A 66 9.78 -14.16 10.17
CA THR A 66 10.86 -13.97 11.17
C THR A 66 10.46 -14.30 12.59
N ALA A 67 9.16 -14.32 12.90
CA ALA A 67 8.62 -14.64 14.23
C ALA A 67 7.54 -15.75 14.18
N PRO A 68 7.86 -16.94 13.64
CA PRO A 68 6.87 -17.99 13.40
C PRO A 68 6.16 -18.47 14.68
N ASP A 69 6.85 -18.42 15.83
CA ASP A 69 6.28 -18.83 17.11
C ASP A 69 5.26 -17.82 17.68
N MET A 70 5.31 -16.58 17.21
CA MET A 70 4.47 -15.49 17.69
C MET A 70 3.36 -15.11 16.70
N VAL A 71 3.45 -15.56 15.46
CA VAL A 71 2.45 -15.27 14.42
C VAL A 71 1.67 -16.52 14.10
N ARG A 72 0.41 -16.57 14.53
CA ARG A 72 -0.50 -17.68 14.29
C ARG A 72 -1.32 -17.56 13.01
N GLY A 73 -1.28 -16.41 12.32
CA GLY A 73 -1.97 -16.19 11.06
C GLY A 73 -1.54 -14.91 10.36
N LEU A 74 -1.60 -14.90 9.02
CA LEU A 74 -1.17 -13.80 8.17
C LEU A 74 -2.27 -13.43 7.17
N VAL A 75 -2.68 -12.15 7.14
CA VAL A 75 -3.48 -11.57 6.05
C VAL A 75 -2.57 -10.67 5.20
N ILE A 76 -2.48 -10.99 3.92
CA ILE A 76 -1.80 -10.15 2.92
C ILE A 76 -2.89 -9.47 2.09
N GLU A 77 -3.03 -8.16 2.22
CA GLU A 77 -4.03 -7.39 1.51
C GLU A 77 -3.39 -6.60 0.37
N ASP A 78 -3.65 -7.04 -0.84
CA ASP A 78 -3.25 -6.42 -2.11
C ASP A 78 -1.83 -5.81 -2.07
N ALA A 79 -0.86 -6.61 -1.64
CA ALA A 79 0.52 -6.19 -1.46
C ALA A 79 1.32 -6.30 -2.77
N PRO A 80 2.23 -5.36 -3.07
CA PRO A 80 2.89 -5.26 -4.37
C PRO A 80 4.06 -6.25 -4.52
N PHE A 81 3.80 -7.55 -4.26
CA PHE A 81 4.77 -8.60 -4.50
C PHE A 81 5.09 -8.69 -6.00
N PHE A 82 6.36 -8.84 -6.30
CA PHE A 82 6.94 -9.00 -7.63
C PHE A 82 6.75 -7.80 -8.59
N SER A 83 5.68 -7.02 -8.45
CA SER A 83 5.53 -5.76 -9.20
C SER A 83 6.56 -4.70 -8.78
N THR A 84 7.14 -4.84 -7.60
CA THR A 84 8.22 -3.98 -7.07
C THR A 84 9.63 -4.46 -7.44
N GLU A 85 9.77 -5.52 -8.25
CA GLU A 85 11.07 -5.92 -8.78
C GLU A 85 11.66 -4.82 -9.71
N PRO A 86 13.00 -4.60 -9.73
CA PRO A 86 13.61 -3.43 -10.39
C PRO A 86 13.31 -3.26 -11.88
N ASP A 87 13.04 -4.35 -12.58
CA ASP A 87 12.67 -4.34 -14.00
C ASP A 87 11.17 -4.07 -14.24
N ARG A 88 10.35 -4.20 -13.20
CA ARG A 88 8.90 -4.02 -13.25
C ARG A 88 8.42 -2.73 -12.58
N ALA A 89 8.98 -2.37 -11.43
CA ALA A 89 8.53 -1.23 -10.63
C ALA A 89 8.40 0.08 -11.43
N PRO A 90 9.32 0.43 -12.36
CA PRO A 90 9.17 1.64 -13.18
C PRO A 90 7.96 1.63 -14.13
N LYS A 91 7.35 0.46 -14.35
CA LYS A 91 6.17 0.26 -15.20
C LYS A 91 4.92 -0.02 -14.36
N THR A 92 4.86 0.52 -13.16
CA THR A 92 3.68 0.46 -12.30
C THR A 92 3.20 1.86 -11.97
N PHE A 93 1.91 2.02 -11.71
CA PHE A 93 1.35 3.29 -11.26
C PHE A 93 2.04 3.79 -9.98
N ALA A 94 2.27 2.88 -9.01
CA ALA A 94 3.01 3.20 -7.79
C ALA A 94 4.45 3.65 -8.08
N GLY A 95 5.14 3.00 -9.04
CA GLY A 95 6.49 3.38 -9.46
C GLY A 95 6.57 4.79 -10.05
N HIS A 96 5.57 5.21 -10.82
CA HIS A 96 5.45 6.61 -11.25
C HIS A 96 5.30 7.55 -10.06
N GLY A 97 4.48 7.20 -9.07
CA GLY A 97 4.34 8.00 -7.85
C GLY A 97 5.63 8.10 -7.03
N PHE A 98 6.38 7.01 -6.90
CA PHE A 98 7.69 7.03 -6.21
C PHE A 98 8.72 7.87 -6.97
N LYS A 99 8.71 7.82 -8.30
CA LYS A 99 9.53 8.71 -9.12
C LYS A 99 9.17 10.18 -8.91
N ASP A 100 7.89 10.51 -8.86
CA ASP A 100 7.45 11.89 -8.61
C ASP A 100 7.93 12.39 -7.22
N MET A 101 7.92 11.53 -6.19
CA MET A 101 8.47 11.86 -4.88
C MET A 101 9.98 12.09 -4.92
N HIS A 102 10.72 11.21 -5.60
CA HIS A 102 12.17 11.36 -5.79
C HIS A 102 12.52 12.67 -6.49
N ASP A 103 11.90 12.93 -7.64
CA ASP A 103 12.14 14.13 -8.43
C ASP A 103 11.76 15.40 -7.64
N PHE A 104 10.66 15.38 -6.90
CA PHE A 104 10.26 16.47 -6.02
C PHE A 104 11.31 16.79 -4.96
N LEU A 105 11.83 15.78 -4.27
CA LEU A 105 12.86 15.96 -3.23
C LEU A 105 14.13 16.61 -3.78
N GLY A 106 14.44 16.44 -5.06
CA GLY A 106 15.55 17.07 -5.76
C GLY A 106 15.21 18.40 -6.43
N SER A 107 13.95 18.78 -6.55
CA SER A 107 13.49 19.91 -7.38
C SER A 107 13.67 21.29 -6.74
N GLY A 108 13.69 21.36 -5.42
CA GLY A 108 13.61 22.60 -4.67
C GLY A 108 12.22 23.23 -4.57
N GLU A 109 11.18 22.57 -5.12
CA GLU A 109 9.78 22.98 -4.96
C GLU A 109 9.32 22.79 -3.50
N PRO A 110 8.65 23.79 -2.90
CA PRO A 110 8.26 23.71 -1.50
C PRO A 110 6.96 22.94 -1.25
N ASN A 111 6.18 22.61 -2.29
CA ASN A 111 4.84 22.07 -2.15
C ASN A 111 4.63 20.84 -3.04
N PHE A 112 4.62 19.66 -2.42
CA PHE A 112 4.44 18.39 -3.14
C PHE A 112 3.08 18.28 -3.83
N THR A 113 2.01 18.81 -3.24
CA THR A 113 0.68 18.77 -3.89
C THR A 113 0.70 19.51 -5.23
N ARG A 114 1.37 20.67 -5.29
CA ARG A 114 1.57 21.41 -6.56
C ARG A 114 2.38 20.57 -7.55
N TYR A 115 3.52 20.07 -7.09
CA TYR A 115 4.41 19.25 -7.91
C TYR A 115 3.67 18.02 -8.48
N SER A 116 2.97 17.28 -7.61
CA SER A 116 2.20 16.10 -7.99
C SER A 116 1.10 16.43 -9.01
N LEU A 117 0.33 17.51 -8.82
CA LEU A 117 -0.69 17.94 -9.78
C LEU A 117 -0.12 18.25 -11.17
N GLU A 118 1.12 18.71 -11.23
CA GLU A 118 1.79 19.08 -12.49
C GLU A 118 2.44 17.87 -13.18
N HIS A 119 2.85 16.83 -12.45
CA HIS A 119 3.65 15.72 -12.96
C HIS A 119 2.97 14.35 -12.94
N THR A 120 1.87 14.20 -12.20
CA THR A 120 1.24 12.89 -11.94
C THR A 120 0.84 12.15 -13.22
N TYR A 121 1.11 10.84 -13.24
CA TYR A 121 0.68 9.91 -14.29
C TYR A 121 -0.85 9.86 -14.47
N LEU A 122 -1.59 10.29 -13.46
CA LEU A 122 -3.05 10.38 -13.55
C LEU A 122 -3.57 11.24 -14.70
N ALA A 123 -2.81 12.26 -15.08
CA ALA A 123 -3.16 13.10 -16.23
C ALA A 123 -3.29 12.28 -17.52
N HIS A 124 -2.44 11.26 -17.69
CA HIS A 124 -2.54 10.32 -18.79
C HIS A 124 -3.83 9.46 -18.69
N LEU A 125 -4.10 8.87 -17.52
CA LEU A 125 -5.26 7.99 -17.32
C LEU A 125 -6.60 8.70 -17.51
N PHE A 126 -6.69 9.96 -17.11
CA PHE A 126 -7.90 10.79 -17.26
C PHE A 126 -8.01 11.48 -18.63
N GLY A 127 -6.94 11.46 -19.41
CA GLY A 127 -6.74 12.30 -20.57
C GLY A 127 -6.34 13.72 -20.14
N GLU A 128 -5.19 14.18 -20.64
CA GLU A 128 -4.56 15.45 -20.27
C GLU A 128 -5.52 16.65 -20.22
N LYS A 129 -6.35 16.81 -21.25
CA LYS A 129 -7.30 17.94 -21.33
C LYS A 129 -8.37 17.89 -20.23
N ASN A 130 -8.85 16.70 -19.90
CA ASN A 130 -9.86 16.52 -18.86
C ASN A 130 -9.23 16.76 -17.49
N PHE A 131 -8.09 16.14 -17.22
CA PHE A 131 -7.35 16.34 -15.99
C PHE A 131 -7.00 17.81 -15.77
N ASP A 132 -6.50 18.48 -16.80
CA ASP A 132 -6.17 19.90 -16.76
C ASP A 132 -7.36 20.78 -16.36
N ASN A 133 -8.50 20.58 -17.02
CA ASN A 133 -9.64 21.47 -16.82
C ASN A 133 -10.42 21.16 -15.55
N LEU A 134 -10.51 19.90 -15.15
CA LEU A 134 -11.38 19.44 -14.07
C LEU A 134 -10.63 19.28 -12.74
N VAL A 135 -9.31 19.05 -12.79
CA VAL A 135 -8.48 18.75 -11.63
C VAL A 135 -7.36 19.77 -11.46
N ARG A 136 -6.37 19.78 -12.37
CA ARG A 136 -5.12 20.54 -12.21
C ARG A 136 -5.38 22.05 -12.05
N LYS A 137 -6.02 22.70 -13.01
CA LYS A 137 -6.27 24.14 -12.98
C LYS A 137 -7.10 24.61 -11.78
N PRO A 138 -8.23 23.96 -11.43
CA PRO A 138 -8.98 24.32 -10.24
C PRO A 138 -8.19 24.15 -8.94
N ALA A 139 -7.43 23.05 -8.81
CA ALA A 139 -6.62 22.77 -7.64
C ALA A 139 -5.46 23.76 -7.48
N LEU A 140 -4.70 24.04 -8.55
CA LEU A 140 -3.63 25.05 -8.54
C LEU A 140 -4.15 26.45 -8.21
N LYS A 141 -5.28 26.85 -8.79
CA LYS A 141 -5.92 28.13 -8.45
C LYS A 141 -6.31 28.22 -6.98
N ARG A 142 -6.67 27.10 -6.34
CA ARG A 142 -6.95 27.06 -4.91
C ARG A 142 -5.67 27.17 -4.09
N LEU A 143 -4.62 26.43 -4.45
CA LEU A 143 -3.31 26.52 -3.81
C LEU A 143 -2.72 27.95 -3.89
N ASP A 144 -2.88 28.65 -5.01
CA ASP A 144 -2.43 30.05 -5.13
C ASP A 144 -3.12 30.99 -4.14
N ARG A 145 -4.36 30.71 -3.80
CA ARG A 145 -5.14 31.52 -2.84
C ARG A 145 -4.93 31.07 -1.39
N ARG A 146 -4.63 29.78 -1.20
CA ARG A 146 -4.56 29.14 0.11
C ARG A 146 -3.44 28.10 0.11
N PRO A 147 -2.17 28.54 0.15
CA PRO A 147 -1.02 27.66 -0.08
C PRO A 147 -0.83 26.57 1.01
N HIS A 148 -1.51 26.72 2.15
CA HIS A 148 -1.46 25.73 3.24
C HIS A 148 -2.68 24.80 3.29
N GLU A 149 -3.64 24.97 2.37
CA GLU A 149 -4.77 24.05 2.24
C GLU A 149 -4.52 23.07 1.12
N ILE A 150 -4.74 21.78 1.41
CA ILE A 150 -4.78 20.76 0.37
C ILE A 150 -6.07 20.94 -0.43
N PRO A 151 -5.97 21.17 -1.76
CA PRO A 151 -7.16 21.40 -2.55
C PRO A 151 -7.98 20.12 -2.66
N ARG A 152 -9.24 20.19 -2.29
CA ARG A 152 -10.22 19.15 -2.55
C ARG A 152 -11.02 19.54 -3.78
N VAL A 153 -10.91 18.77 -4.85
CA VAL A 153 -11.65 18.98 -6.09
C VAL A 153 -12.78 17.96 -6.17
N TRP A 154 -14.00 18.45 -6.15
CA TRP A 154 -15.22 17.66 -6.21
C TRP A 154 -15.69 17.55 -7.67
N TYR A 155 -15.07 16.74 -8.47
CA TYR A 155 -15.61 16.36 -9.76
C TYR A 155 -15.45 14.86 -9.96
N TYR A 156 -16.59 14.18 -10.05
CA TYR A 156 -16.65 12.75 -10.28
C TYR A 156 -17.44 12.48 -11.54
N PRO A 157 -16.82 12.06 -12.64
CA PRO A 157 -17.54 11.25 -13.60
C PRO A 157 -18.08 10.02 -12.85
N PRO A 158 -19.37 9.66 -13.02
CA PRO A 158 -19.93 8.48 -12.39
C PRO A 158 -19.04 7.27 -12.60
N GLY A 159 -18.67 6.59 -11.52
CA GLY A 159 -17.83 5.41 -11.55
C GLY A 159 -16.31 5.62 -11.53
N TRP A 160 -15.82 6.82 -11.26
CA TRP A 160 -14.40 7.10 -11.05
C TRP A 160 -14.13 7.32 -9.55
N LYS A 161 -13.16 6.58 -8.99
CA LYS A 161 -12.75 6.69 -7.59
C LYS A 161 -11.64 7.73 -7.43
N ILE A 162 -11.93 9.00 -7.71
CA ILE A 162 -10.94 10.10 -7.59
C ILE A 162 -10.58 10.42 -6.16
N ASN A 163 -11.42 10.06 -5.19
CA ASN A 163 -11.13 10.29 -3.77
C ASN A 163 -9.78 9.76 -3.33
N GLU A 164 -9.39 8.55 -3.78
CA GLU A 164 -8.15 7.90 -3.39
C GLU A 164 -6.91 8.73 -3.71
N ILE A 165 -6.92 9.44 -4.84
CA ILE A 165 -5.79 10.25 -5.30
C ILE A 165 -5.61 11.48 -4.43
N TYR A 166 -6.73 12.14 -4.09
CA TYR A 166 -6.70 13.31 -3.22
C TYR A 166 -6.39 12.92 -1.80
N ASP A 167 -6.95 11.82 -1.34
CA ASP A 167 -6.68 11.31 0.01
C ASP A 167 -5.21 10.87 0.13
N LEU A 168 -4.63 10.25 -0.87
CA LEU A 168 -3.20 9.92 -0.88
C LEU A 168 -2.34 11.18 -0.86
N THR A 169 -2.61 12.14 -1.75
CA THR A 169 -1.88 13.41 -1.78
C THR A 169 -2.14 14.23 -0.52
N ALA A 170 -3.36 14.21 0.03
CA ALA A 170 -3.70 14.86 1.28
C ALA A 170 -2.94 14.25 2.46
N ASN A 171 -2.87 12.93 2.55
CA ASN A 171 -2.11 12.23 3.59
C ASN A 171 -0.63 12.55 3.54
N MET A 172 -0.06 12.76 2.35
CA MET A 172 1.33 13.15 2.18
C MET A 172 1.60 14.61 2.54
N GLN A 173 0.58 15.47 2.53
CA GLN A 173 0.75 16.94 2.61
C GLN A 173 -0.16 17.61 3.62
N ASP A 174 -0.82 16.89 4.52
CA ASP A 174 -1.81 17.45 5.45
C ASP A 174 -1.23 18.45 6.47
N GLY A 175 0.06 18.75 6.38
CA GLY A 175 0.76 19.68 7.29
C GLY A 175 1.00 19.10 8.68
N THR A 176 0.45 17.93 8.99
CA THR A 176 0.70 17.23 10.27
C THR A 176 1.97 16.41 10.21
N GLY A 177 2.53 16.25 9.01
CA GLY A 177 3.68 15.39 8.77
C GLY A 177 3.35 13.91 8.93
N SER A 178 2.13 13.52 8.60
CA SER A 178 1.65 12.14 8.70
C SER A 178 2.39 11.18 7.77
N TYR A 179 2.98 11.68 6.67
CA TYR A 179 3.80 10.89 5.75
C TYR A 179 5.12 11.62 5.42
N ASP A 180 6.23 10.89 5.46
CA ASP A 180 7.53 11.39 5.01
C ASP A 180 7.80 10.89 3.58
N LEU A 181 7.89 11.80 2.60
CA LEU A 181 8.11 11.48 1.19
C LEU A 181 9.39 10.68 0.94
N ARG A 182 10.40 10.78 1.83
CA ARG A 182 11.63 9.97 1.78
C ARG A 182 11.35 8.47 1.98
N PHE A 183 10.18 8.11 2.52
CA PHE A 183 9.75 6.71 2.55
C PHE A 183 9.43 6.21 1.13
N GLY A 184 8.74 7.00 0.31
CA GLY A 184 8.51 6.69 -1.10
C GLY A 184 9.80 6.70 -1.92
N ASP A 185 10.73 7.60 -1.61
CA ASP A 185 12.06 7.66 -2.22
C ASP A 185 12.86 6.36 -1.98
N ALA A 186 12.73 5.75 -0.79
CA ALA A 186 13.35 4.46 -0.50
C ALA A 186 12.80 3.30 -1.36
N PHE A 187 11.57 3.40 -1.85
CA PHE A 187 11.05 2.47 -2.88
C PHE A 187 11.65 2.76 -4.25
N TYR A 188 11.82 4.02 -4.61
CA TYR A 188 12.37 4.42 -5.88
C TYR A 188 13.83 3.97 -6.06
N ASP A 189 14.68 4.15 -5.04
CA ASP A 189 16.08 3.75 -5.06
C ASP A 189 16.33 2.31 -4.61
N TYR A 190 15.26 1.57 -4.29
CA TYR A 190 15.25 0.18 -3.80
C TYR A 190 15.90 -0.03 -2.43
N SER A 191 16.32 0.98 -1.71
CA SER A 191 16.89 0.85 -0.37
C SER A 191 15.91 0.25 0.63
N TRP A 192 14.59 0.44 0.40
CA TRP A 192 13.53 -0.16 1.20
C TRP A 192 13.60 -1.70 1.24
N PHE A 193 14.08 -2.32 0.17
CA PHE A 193 14.19 -3.78 0.04
C PHE A 193 15.49 -4.36 0.62
N THR A 194 16.33 -3.53 1.25
CA THR A 194 17.57 -3.99 1.86
C THR A 194 17.29 -5.05 2.93
N GLY A 195 17.82 -6.26 2.71
CA GLY A 195 17.60 -7.40 3.60
C GLY A 195 16.21 -8.04 3.51
N PHE A 196 15.48 -7.79 2.42
CA PHE A 196 14.17 -8.37 2.13
C PHE A 196 14.17 -9.04 0.75
N ASP A 197 14.19 -10.37 0.74
CA ASP A 197 13.96 -11.18 -0.46
C ASP A 197 12.52 -11.68 -0.46
N GLN A 198 11.75 -11.32 -1.49
CA GLN A 198 10.33 -11.62 -1.55
C GLN A 198 10.05 -13.14 -1.62
N VAL A 199 10.84 -13.88 -2.39
CA VAL A 199 10.65 -15.33 -2.58
C VAL A 199 10.99 -16.08 -1.31
N GLU A 200 12.18 -15.81 -0.75
CA GLU A 200 12.63 -16.48 0.47
C GLU A 200 11.75 -16.11 1.67
N THR A 201 11.26 -14.86 1.76
CA THR A 201 10.34 -14.44 2.79
C THR A 201 9.01 -15.19 2.72
N LEU A 202 8.39 -15.28 1.54
CA LEU A 202 7.15 -16.03 1.35
C LEU A 202 7.30 -17.52 1.68
N ARG A 203 8.43 -18.15 1.30
CA ARG A 203 8.73 -19.54 1.63
C ARG A 203 8.97 -19.80 3.10
N ALA A 204 9.45 -18.80 3.83
CA ALA A 204 9.73 -18.91 5.26
C ALA A 204 8.47 -18.75 6.13
N VAL A 205 7.35 -18.30 5.57
CA VAL A 205 6.06 -18.27 6.28
C VAL A 205 5.62 -19.70 6.61
N THR A 206 5.26 -19.95 7.86
CA THR A 206 4.79 -21.26 8.33
C THR A 206 3.35 -21.24 8.84
N CYS A 207 2.83 -20.07 9.18
CA CYS A 207 1.46 -19.93 9.70
C CYS A 207 0.40 -19.99 8.59
N PRO A 208 -0.85 -20.28 8.95
CA PRO A 208 -2.01 -20.11 8.06
C PRO A 208 -2.05 -18.71 7.45
N SER A 209 -2.39 -18.61 6.15
CA SER A 209 -2.29 -17.34 5.43
C SER A 209 -3.47 -17.11 4.49
N VAL A 210 -3.99 -15.89 4.46
CA VAL A 210 -5.00 -15.44 3.51
C VAL A 210 -4.42 -14.31 2.66
N LEU A 211 -4.46 -14.48 1.34
CA LEU A 211 -4.13 -13.46 0.36
C LEU A 211 -5.43 -12.87 -0.20
N LEU A 212 -5.59 -11.57 -0.08
CA LEU A 212 -6.66 -10.79 -0.69
C LEU A 212 -6.09 -10.07 -1.93
N HIS A 213 -6.74 -10.24 -3.07
CA HIS A 213 -6.31 -9.65 -4.34
C HIS A 213 -7.49 -9.01 -5.07
N VAL A 214 -7.32 -7.75 -5.48
CA VAL A 214 -8.33 -7.02 -6.26
C VAL A 214 -8.47 -7.62 -7.66
N GLY A 215 -9.69 -7.58 -8.19
CA GLY A 215 -9.95 -7.98 -9.56
C GLY A 215 -9.43 -6.95 -10.58
N PRO A 216 -9.35 -7.36 -11.87
CA PRO A 216 -9.02 -6.43 -12.94
C PRO A 216 -10.08 -5.33 -13.05
N ASP A 217 -9.66 -4.11 -13.38
CA ASP A 217 -10.61 -3.02 -13.61
C ASP A 217 -11.41 -3.27 -14.88
N ALA A 218 -12.72 -3.44 -14.71
CA ALA A 218 -13.64 -3.71 -15.81
C ALA A 218 -13.69 -2.58 -16.87
N LYS A 219 -13.31 -1.35 -16.53
CA LYS A 219 -13.35 -0.19 -17.44
C LYS A 219 -12.18 -0.18 -18.40
N ILE A 220 -11.00 -0.62 -17.94
CA ILE A 220 -9.80 -0.74 -18.78
C ILE A 220 -9.63 -2.15 -19.34
N GLY A 221 -10.47 -3.12 -18.91
CA GLY A 221 -10.44 -4.50 -19.36
C GLY A 221 -9.24 -5.31 -18.87
N GLY A 222 -8.63 -4.93 -17.75
CA GLY A 222 -7.46 -5.62 -17.18
C GLY A 222 -6.75 -4.85 -16.10
N TYR A 223 -5.51 -5.23 -15.86
CA TYR A 223 -4.62 -4.60 -14.86
C TYR A 223 -3.70 -3.53 -15.46
N TYR A 224 -3.59 -3.45 -16.77
CA TYR A 224 -2.63 -2.61 -17.48
C TYR A 224 -3.33 -1.60 -18.36
N ASP A 225 -2.82 -0.38 -18.38
CA ASP A 225 -3.27 0.62 -19.31
C ASP A 225 -2.71 0.40 -20.74
N ASP A 226 -3.01 1.32 -21.65
CA ASP A 226 -2.57 1.29 -23.06
C ASP A 226 -1.04 1.50 -23.23
N ASN A 227 -0.34 2.00 -22.23
CA ASN A 227 1.12 2.10 -22.18
C ASN A 227 1.78 0.86 -21.53
N GLY A 228 0.99 -0.12 -21.08
CA GLY A 228 1.48 -1.30 -20.38
C GLY A 228 1.91 -1.02 -18.94
N VAL A 229 1.39 0.04 -18.32
CA VAL A 229 1.61 0.37 -16.92
C VAL A 229 0.61 -0.42 -16.07
N LEU A 230 1.13 -1.16 -15.08
CA LEU A 230 0.33 -1.88 -14.10
C LEU A 230 -0.36 -0.88 -13.16
N LEU A 231 -1.69 -0.89 -13.11
CA LEU A 231 -2.51 0.04 -12.34
C LEU A 231 -2.95 -0.49 -10.97
N SER A 232 -2.68 -1.77 -10.68
CA SER A 232 -2.92 -2.42 -9.39
C SER A 232 -1.60 -2.73 -8.69
N ALA A 233 -1.68 -3.22 -7.44
CA ALA A 233 -0.49 -3.67 -6.70
C ALA A 233 0.14 -4.93 -7.32
N MET A 234 -0.70 -5.84 -7.80
CA MET A 234 -0.31 -7.10 -8.46
C MET A 234 -1.24 -7.37 -9.64
N ASP A 235 -0.80 -8.19 -10.59
CA ASP A 235 -1.67 -8.87 -11.53
C ASP A 235 -1.97 -10.32 -11.06
N ASP A 236 -2.81 -11.04 -11.81
CA ASP A 236 -3.17 -12.44 -11.49
C ASP A 236 -1.95 -13.37 -11.43
N LYS A 237 -0.92 -13.11 -12.24
CA LYS A 237 0.30 -13.95 -12.25
C LYS A 237 1.09 -13.76 -10.96
N ASP A 238 1.17 -12.52 -10.48
CA ASP A 238 1.84 -12.19 -9.23
C ASP A 238 1.08 -12.80 -8.05
N SER A 239 -0.25 -12.65 -8.00
CA SER A 239 -1.07 -13.21 -6.93
C SER A 239 -0.98 -14.73 -6.87
N GLN A 240 -1.03 -15.40 -8.00
CA GLN A 240 -0.83 -16.86 -8.09
C GLN A 240 0.58 -17.29 -7.69
N ARG A 241 1.60 -16.50 -8.04
CA ARG A 241 2.98 -16.74 -7.62
C ARG A 241 3.12 -16.61 -6.10
N VAL A 242 2.57 -15.54 -5.49
CA VAL A 242 2.51 -15.38 -4.03
C VAL A 242 1.83 -16.59 -3.39
N TYR A 243 0.62 -16.90 -3.84
CA TYR A 243 -0.15 -18.03 -3.33
C TYR A 243 0.61 -19.35 -3.43
N SER A 244 1.34 -19.59 -4.52
CA SER A 244 2.10 -20.81 -4.72
C SER A 244 3.27 -20.98 -3.74
N LEU A 245 3.86 -19.88 -3.27
CA LEU A 245 5.02 -19.84 -2.36
C LEU A 245 4.62 -19.95 -0.89
N LEU A 246 3.40 -19.55 -0.53
CA LEU A 246 2.86 -19.68 0.83
C LEU A 246 2.72 -21.16 1.24
N PRO A 247 2.68 -21.48 2.55
CA PRO A 247 2.56 -22.86 3.03
C PRO A 247 1.31 -23.55 2.48
N LYS A 248 1.46 -24.79 1.98
CA LYS A 248 0.36 -25.51 1.32
C LYS A 248 -0.81 -25.83 2.22
N GLN A 249 -0.56 -25.96 3.52
CA GLN A 249 -1.59 -26.19 4.51
C GLN A 249 -2.15 -24.84 4.99
N HIS A 250 -3.47 -24.73 5.06
CA HIS A 250 -4.15 -23.55 5.59
C HIS A 250 -3.75 -22.24 4.86
N ARG A 251 -3.81 -22.26 3.53
CA ARG A 251 -3.72 -21.04 2.72
C ARG A 251 -4.99 -20.82 1.92
N MET A 252 -5.38 -19.57 1.78
CA MET A 252 -6.54 -19.15 1.00
C MET A 252 -6.16 -17.97 0.10
N LEU A 253 -6.64 -17.99 -1.12
CA LEU A 253 -6.66 -16.83 -2.01
C LEU A 253 -8.11 -16.40 -2.17
N ILE A 254 -8.41 -15.17 -1.79
CA ILE A 254 -9.66 -14.48 -2.11
C ILE A 254 -9.33 -13.54 -3.25
N ASP A 255 -9.62 -14.00 -4.45
CA ASP A 255 -9.23 -13.41 -5.70
C ASP A 255 -10.38 -12.61 -6.31
N ASN A 256 -10.08 -11.74 -7.26
CA ASN A 256 -11.07 -10.96 -8.02
C ASN A 256 -12.02 -10.14 -7.13
N VAL A 257 -11.51 -9.59 -6.04
CA VAL A 257 -12.32 -8.72 -5.18
C VAL A 257 -12.70 -7.46 -5.96
N ASP A 258 -14.01 -7.22 -6.09
CA ASP A 258 -14.55 -6.00 -6.73
C ASP A 258 -14.41 -4.79 -5.80
N SER A 259 -13.19 -4.30 -5.68
CA SER A 259 -12.84 -3.11 -4.90
C SER A 259 -11.66 -2.37 -5.56
N GLY A 260 -11.37 -1.18 -5.08
CA GLY A 260 -10.06 -0.56 -5.28
C GLY A 260 -8.98 -1.23 -4.43
N HIS A 261 -7.83 -0.57 -4.36
CA HIS A 261 -6.66 -1.06 -3.63
C HIS A 261 -6.94 -1.30 -2.13
N ASP A 262 -7.82 -0.51 -1.52
CA ASP A 262 -8.14 -0.55 -0.08
C ASP A 262 -9.32 -1.50 0.22
N ILE A 263 -9.10 -2.82 0.15
CA ILE A 263 -10.16 -3.84 0.35
C ILE A 263 -10.79 -3.68 1.74
N HIS A 264 -10.00 -3.47 2.79
CA HIS A 264 -10.51 -3.28 4.15
C HIS A 264 -11.45 -2.08 4.31
N ALA A 265 -11.30 -1.05 3.48
CA ALA A 265 -12.15 0.14 3.50
C ALA A 265 -13.41 -0.02 2.64
N GLU A 266 -13.29 -0.65 1.48
CA GLU A 266 -14.39 -0.77 0.50
C GLU A 266 -15.22 -2.04 0.65
N LYS A 267 -14.60 -3.12 1.11
CA LYS A 267 -15.20 -4.44 1.34
C LYS A 267 -14.81 -4.99 2.71
N PRO A 268 -15.13 -4.27 3.80
CA PRO A 268 -14.71 -4.64 5.15
C PRO A 268 -15.14 -6.04 5.57
N ASP A 269 -16.26 -6.53 5.05
CA ASP A 269 -16.76 -7.88 5.27
C ASP A 269 -15.78 -8.96 4.76
N ILE A 270 -15.14 -8.74 3.62
CA ILE A 270 -14.12 -9.66 3.07
C ILE A 270 -12.87 -9.66 3.94
N PHE A 271 -12.42 -8.48 4.35
CA PHE A 271 -11.26 -8.37 5.25
C PHE A 271 -11.52 -9.02 6.61
N ILE A 272 -12.69 -8.77 7.22
CA ILE A 272 -13.12 -9.37 8.48
C ILE A 272 -13.19 -10.89 8.36
N TYR A 273 -13.77 -11.40 7.26
CA TYR A 273 -13.82 -12.84 7.00
C TYR A 273 -12.41 -13.47 6.94
N ALA A 274 -11.45 -12.80 6.31
CA ALA A 274 -10.07 -13.28 6.26
C ALA A 274 -9.44 -13.38 7.66
N VAL A 275 -9.67 -12.39 8.52
CA VAL A 275 -9.22 -12.41 9.92
C VAL A 275 -9.89 -13.53 10.69
N ASP A 276 -11.21 -13.70 10.55
CA ASP A 276 -11.99 -14.73 11.26
C ASP A 276 -11.57 -16.15 10.87
N VAL A 277 -11.27 -16.39 9.60
CA VAL A 277 -10.74 -17.70 9.15
C VAL A 277 -9.46 -18.06 9.88
N LEU A 278 -8.55 -17.09 10.02
CA LEU A 278 -7.28 -17.31 10.70
C LEU A 278 -7.43 -17.44 12.23
N ALA A 279 -8.29 -16.63 12.83
CA ALA A 279 -8.44 -16.58 14.28
C ALA A 279 -9.27 -17.75 14.85
N GLU A 280 -10.27 -18.22 14.09
CA GLU A 280 -11.28 -19.16 14.60
C GLU A 280 -11.21 -20.56 13.98
N LYS A 281 -10.82 -20.66 12.71
CA LYS A 281 -10.84 -21.94 11.99
C LYS A 281 -9.49 -22.63 11.90
N TRP A 282 -8.42 -21.83 11.82
CA TRP A 282 -7.06 -22.34 11.59
C TRP A 282 -6.10 -21.98 12.72
N GLY A 283 -6.55 -21.16 13.69
CA GLY A 283 -5.77 -20.72 14.85
C GLY A 283 -5.72 -21.72 16.00
#